data_304ff2383b05bab83ed2eafbe6640ee6
#
_entry.id   304ff2383b05bab83ed2eafbe6640ee6
#
_cell.length_a   1.000
_cell.length_b   1.000
_cell.length_c   1.000
_cell.angle_alpha   90.00
_cell.angle_beta   90.00
_cell.angle_gamma   90.00
#
_symmetry.space_group_name_H-M   'P 1'
#
loop_
_entity.id
_entity.type
_entity.pdbx_description
1 polymer ?
#
loop_
_entity_poly.entity_id
_entity_poly.type
_entity_poly.pdbx_seq_one_letter_code
_entity_poly.pdbx_strand_id
1 'polypeptide(L)'
;MMNRRLQAFFFRTAVVLALGSVYPVQVVSAQETAVDEPPYEQQLMRLSEIFGALHFLRPLCKESDTPSWRDRMEDFLDAETLDENRRRRFIERFNQGYRGFSVAYRECTEAARLAMAQYLSEGEVIISDVTSRYGR
;
A
#
# COMPACT_ATOMS: atom_id res chain seq x y z
N MET A 1 -56.55 -57.81 -43.53
CA MET A 1 -56.84 -58.70 -42.42
C MET A 1 -55.95 -58.28 -41.27
N MET A 2 -56.49 -57.43 -40.39
CA MET A 2 -57.07 -57.78 -39.09
C MET A 2 -56.01 -58.15 -38.05
N ASN A 3 -55.78 -57.48 -37.10
CA ASN A 3 -56.32 -57.26 -35.78
C ASN A 3 -55.26 -56.69 -34.86
N ARG A 4 -55.62 -55.53 -34.28
CA ARG A 4 -56.00 -55.31 -32.88
C ARG A 4 -55.08 -55.89 -31.81
N ARG A 5 -54.47 -55.07 -31.03
CA ARG A 5 -54.82 -54.84 -29.60
C ARG A 5 -53.96 -53.78 -28.95
N LEU A 6 -54.63 -52.78 -28.46
CA LEU A 6 -54.27 -51.90 -27.36
C LEU A 6 -53.51 -52.65 -26.26
N GLN A 7 -52.44 -52.07 -25.79
CA GLN A 7 -52.12 -52.08 -24.35
C GLN A 7 -51.50 -50.74 -23.95
N ALA A 8 -52.26 -50.04 -23.14
CA ALA A 8 -51.85 -48.83 -22.47
C ALA A 8 -50.86 -49.18 -21.36
N PHE A 9 -49.67 -48.66 -21.44
CA PHE A 9 -48.75 -48.66 -20.31
C PHE A 9 -48.74 -47.27 -19.71
N PHE A 10 -49.37 -47.17 -18.55
CA PHE A 10 -49.28 -46.03 -17.67
C PHE A 10 -47.87 -45.89 -17.11
N PHE A 11 -47.07 -44.97 -17.64
CA PHE A 11 -45.85 -44.54 -16.98
C PHE A 11 -46.22 -43.49 -15.95
N ARG A 12 -46.25 -43.90 -14.70
CA ARG A 12 -46.24 -42.98 -13.56
C ARG A 12 -44.91 -42.29 -13.52
N THR A 13 -44.84 -41.05 -14.00
CA THR A 13 -43.72 -40.19 -13.77
C THR A 13 -43.75 -39.70 -12.32
N ALA A 14 -42.88 -40.25 -11.49
CA ALA A 14 -42.61 -39.76 -10.17
C ALA A 14 -41.77 -38.48 -10.33
N VAL A 15 -42.40 -37.31 -10.07
CA VAL A 15 -41.66 -36.03 -9.98
C VAL A 15 -40.97 -36.01 -8.63
N VAL A 16 -39.66 -36.23 -8.64
CA VAL A 16 -38.79 -36.01 -7.46
C VAL A 16 -38.55 -34.52 -7.35
N LEU A 17 -39.25 -33.86 -6.45
CA LEU A 17 -38.95 -32.49 -6.02
C LEU A 17 -37.65 -32.51 -5.21
N ALA A 18 -36.53 -32.20 -5.86
CA ALA A 18 -35.29 -31.92 -5.18
C ALA A 18 -35.40 -30.52 -4.50
N LEU A 19 -35.64 -30.54 -3.21
CA LEU A 19 -35.53 -29.36 -2.36
C LEU A 19 -34.03 -28.97 -2.27
N GLY A 20 -33.60 -28.09 -3.16
CA GLY A 20 -32.28 -27.49 -3.10
C GLY A 20 -32.15 -26.58 -1.87
N SER A 21 -31.47 -27.06 -0.86
CA SER A 21 -31.08 -26.25 0.29
C SER A 21 -30.12 -25.16 -0.15
N VAL A 22 -30.62 -23.95 -0.34
CA VAL A 22 -29.77 -22.77 -0.55
C VAL A 22 -29.16 -22.40 0.80
N TYR A 23 -27.90 -22.77 1.02
CA TYR A 23 -27.13 -22.30 2.15
C TYR A 23 -26.73 -20.84 1.90
N PRO A 24 -27.06 -19.88 2.77
CA PRO A 24 -26.57 -18.53 2.65
C PRO A 24 -25.05 -18.55 2.86
N VAL A 25 -24.29 -18.18 1.84
CA VAL A 25 -22.86 -17.91 1.99
C VAL A 25 -22.74 -16.66 2.85
N GLN A 26 -22.36 -16.85 4.09
CA GLN A 26 -22.02 -15.75 4.99
C GLN A 26 -20.70 -15.18 4.50
N VAL A 27 -20.75 -14.03 3.84
CA VAL A 27 -19.56 -13.22 3.55
C VAL A 27 -19.11 -12.66 4.89
N VAL A 28 -18.12 -13.30 5.50
CA VAL A 28 -17.40 -12.73 6.64
C VAL A 28 -16.62 -11.55 6.09
N SER A 29 -17.19 -10.35 6.19
CA SER A 29 -16.39 -9.13 6.06
C SER A 29 -15.41 -9.13 7.21
N ALA A 30 -14.15 -9.42 6.93
CA ALA A 30 -13.07 -9.11 7.84
C ALA A 30 -13.10 -7.58 7.98
N GLN A 31 -13.69 -7.09 9.07
CA GLN A 31 -13.46 -5.73 9.52
C GLN A 31 -11.98 -5.70 9.91
N GLU A 32 -11.16 -5.23 9.00
CA GLU A 32 -9.83 -4.74 9.30
C GLU A 32 -10.08 -3.68 10.39
N THR A 33 -9.69 -4.00 11.63
CA THR A 33 -9.71 -3.05 12.72
C THR A 33 -8.90 -1.85 12.23
N ALA A 34 -9.60 -0.74 11.98
CA ALA A 34 -8.94 0.51 11.66
C ALA A 34 -8.01 0.79 12.85
N VAL A 35 -6.72 0.54 12.68
CA VAL A 35 -5.70 1.00 13.61
C VAL A 35 -5.89 2.51 13.60
N ASP A 36 -6.08 3.07 14.80
CA ASP A 36 -6.30 4.51 14.96
C ASP A 36 -4.99 5.21 14.53
N GLU A 37 -4.93 5.52 13.21
CA GLU A 37 -3.73 6.13 12.63
C GLU A 37 -3.61 7.57 13.16
N PRO A 38 -2.39 8.01 13.52
CA PRO A 38 -2.17 9.38 13.96
C PRO A 38 -2.64 10.38 12.89
N PRO A 39 -3.13 11.56 13.25
CA PRO A 39 -3.61 12.56 12.30
C PRO A 39 -2.51 13.06 11.33
N TYR A 40 -1.26 12.82 11.64
CA TYR A 40 -0.09 13.16 10.82
C TYR A 40 0.45 11.98 9.97
N GLU A 41 -0.25 10.83 9.93
CA GLU A 41 0.21 9.63 9.22
C GLU A 41 0.55 9.89 7.75
N GLN A 42 -0.31 10.64 7.05
CA GLN A 42 -0.08 10.97 5.65
C GLN A 42 1.18 11.83 5.43
N GLN A 43 1.48 12.72 6.35
CA GLN A 43 2.69 13.53 6.33
C GLN A 43 3.94 12.67 6.53
N LEU A 44 3.88 11.70 7.45
CA LEU A 44 4.98 10.76 7.67
C LEU A 44 5.18 9.79 6.49
N MET A 45 4.09 9.36 5.85
CA MET A 45 4.19 8.57 4.61
C MET A 45 4.89 9.36 3.51
N ARG A 46 4.56 10.64 3.36
CA ARG A 46 5.23 11.53 2.39
C ARG A 46 6.69 11.77 2.76
N LEU A 47 7.00 11.96 4.04
CA LEU A 47 8.38 12.11 4.52
C LEU A 47 9.24 10.87 4.22
N SER A 48 8.68 9.67 4.38
CA SER A 48 9.35 8.42 4.01
C SER A 48 9.69 8.35 2.52
N GLU A 49 8.78 8.78 1.66
CA GLU A 49 9.00 8.87 0.22
C GLU A 49 10.11 9.89 -0.12
N ILE A 50 10.10 11.04 0.55
CA ILE A 50 11.14 12.07 0.42
C ILE A 50 12.50 11.49 0.81
N PHE A 51 12.61 10.78 1.92
CA PHE A 51 13.87 10.13 2.34
C PHE A 51 14.39 9.16 1.27
N GLY A 52 13.51 8.37 0.66
CA GLY A 52 13.90 7.47 -0.44
C GLY A 52 14.40 8.22 -1.67
N ALA A 53 13.72 9.29 -2.07
CA ALA A 53 14.13 10.15 -3.18
C ALA A 53 15.51 10.78 -2.94
N LEU A 54 15.73 11.33 -1.75
CA LEU A 54 17.00 11.96 -1.36
C LEU A 54 18.13 10.93 -1.22
N HIS A 55 17.83 9.71 -0.76
CA HIS A 55 18.79 8.62 -0.72
C HIS A 55 19.36 8.27 -2.10
N PHE A 56 18.60 8.48 -3.16
CA PHE A 56 19.04 8.32 -4.53
C PHE A 56 19.68 9.59 -5.10
N LEU A 57 19.01 10.74 -5.00
CA LEU A 57 19.41 11.97 -5.69
C LEU A 57 20.70 12.56 -5.16
N ARG A 58 20.94 12.55 -3.85
CA ARG A 58 22.11 13.21 -3.27
C ARG A 58 23.43 12.53 -3.66
N PRO A 59 23.60 11.21 -3.54
CA PRO A 59 24.78 10.54 -4.06
C PRO A 59 24.96 10.69 -5.57
N LEU A 60 23.85 10.68 -6.34
CA LEU A 60 23.87 10.91 -7.78
C LEU A 60 24.52 12.26 -8.11
N CYS A 61 24.24 13.28 -7.31
CA CYS A 61 24.80 14.63 -7.44
C CYS A 61 26.10 14.85 -6.65
N LYS A 62 26.74 13.77 -6.19
CA LYS A 62 27.98 13.81 -5.41
C LYS A 62 27.87 14.57 -4.07
N GLU A 63 26.66 14.64 -3.56
CA GLU A 63 26.39 15.13 -2.22
C GLU A 63 26.50 13.96 -1.24
N SER A 64 27.17 14.17 -0.12
CA SER A 64 27.29 13.16 0.93
C SER A 64 26.59 13.62 2.19
N ASP A 65 25.83 12.71 2.80
CA ASP A 65 25.14 12.95 4.05
C ASP A 65 25.64 11.98 5.12
N THR A 66 25.82 12.52 6.33
CA THR A 66 26.14 11.72 7.50
C THR A 66 25.23 12.18 8.65
N PRO A 67 24.36 11.30 9.17
CA PRO A 67 24.04 9.95 8.69
C PRO A 67 23.40 9.95 7.32
N SER A 68 23.41 8.80 6.65
CA SER A 68 22.76 8.64 5.33
C SER A 68 21.24 8.77 5.43
N TRP A 69 20.56 8.99 4.30
CA TRP A 69 19.08 9.05 4.29
C TRP A 69 18.46 7.70 4.63
N ARG A 70 19.15 6.61 4.40
CA ARG A 70 18.74 5.28 4.84
C ARG A 70 18.80 5.15 6.36
N ASP A 71 19.90 5.60 6.98
CA ASP A 71 20.06 5.58 8.45
C ASP A 71 18.99 6.45 9.10
N ARG A 72 18.71 7.64 8.53
CA ARG A 72 17.61 8.51 9.00
C ARG A 72 16.24 7.83 8.91
N MET A 73 16.02 7.02 7.87
CA MET A 73 14.79 6.24 7.75
C MET A 73 14.70 5.15 8.81
N GLU A 74 15.81 4.50 9.15
CA GLU A 74 15.85 3.49 10.22
C GLU A 74 15.54 4.13 11.59
N ASP A 75 16.19 5.25 11.91
CA ASP A 75 15.93 6.03 13.14
C ASP A 75 14.45 6.49 13.21
N PHE A 76 13.90 6.95 12.10
CA PHE A 76 12.50 7.34 11.99
C PHE A 76 11.55 6.16 12.27
N LEU A 77 11.81 5.00 11.66
CA LEU A 77 11.02 3.80 11.87
C LEU A 77 11.05 3.33 13.33
N ASP A 78 12.19 3.41 13.97
CA ASP A 78 12.35 2.99 15.36
C ASP A 78 11.65 3.95 16.33
N ALA A 79 11.57 5.24 15.97
CA ALA A 79 10.84 6.24 16.77
C ALA A 79 9.32 6.15 16.61
N GLU A 80 8.82 5.77 15.43
CA GLU A 80 7.39 5.91 15.09
C GLU A 80 6.61 4.59 15.14
N THR A 81 7.26 3.44 15.01
CA THR A 81 6.51 2.21 14.76
C THR A 81 6.81 1.06 15.72
N LEU A 82 5.75 0.64 16.42
CA LEU A 82 5.69 -0.65 17.10
C LEU A 82 4.89 -1.69 16.27
N ASP A 83 4.10 -1.24 15.27
CA ASP A 83 3.30 -2.11 14.40
C ASP A 83 4.04 -2.44 13.11
N GLU A 84 4.17 -3.73 12.82
CA GLU A 84 4.90 -4.25 11.66
C GLU A 84 4.23 -3.91 10.32
N ASN A 85 2.88 -3.83 10.27
CA ASN A 85 2.17 -3.44 9.07
C ASN A 85 2.42 -1.97 8.72
N ARG A 86 2.40 -1.11 9.73
CA ARG A 86 2.70 0.31 9.59
C ARG A 86 4.16 0.50 9.16
N ARG A 87 5.10 -0.23 9.78
CA ARG A 87 6.52 -0.22 9.41
C ARG A 87 6.73 -0.57 7.93
N ARG A 88 6.09 -1.62 7.44
CA ARG A 88 6.18 -2.02 6.01
C ARG A 88 5.67 -0.95 5.07
N ARG A 89 4.57 -0.26 5.41
CA ARG A 89 4.03 0.83 4.58
C ARG A 89 5.03 1.98 4.43
N PHE A 90 5.70 2.37 5.51
CA PHE A 90 6.75 3.40 5.47
C PHE A 90 7.95 2.96 4.61
N ILE A 91 8.41 1.72 4.78
CA ILE A 91 9.50 1.15 3.96
C ILE A 91 9.11 1.13 2.48
N GLU A 92 7.87 0.80 2.17
CA GLU A 92 7.39 0.79 0.78
C GLU A 92 7.35 2.20 0.19
N ARG A 93 6.95 3.20 0.95
CA ARG A 93 7.02 4.61 0.53
C ARG A 93 8.45 5.07 0.28
N PHE A 94 9.38 4.74 1.15
CA PHE A 94 10.80 4.99 0.93
C PHE A 94 11.30 4.37 -0.39
N ASN A 95 11.00 3.09 -0.60
CA ASN A 95 11.38 2.38 -1.82
C ASN A 95 10.72 2.99 -3.07
N GLN A 96 9.50 3.48 -2.96
CA GLN A 96 8.79 4.18 -4.04
C GLN A 96 9.51 5.48 -4.41
N GLY A 97 9.89 6.29 -3.43
CA GLY A 97 10.67 7.50 -3.64
C GLY A 97 12.00 7.23 -4.34
N TYR A 98 12.75 6.24 -3.85
CA TYR A 98 14.01 5.82 -4.47
C TYR A 98 13.81 5.38 -5.93
N ARG A 99 12.87 4.46 -6.18
CA ARG A 99 12.63 3.93 -7.53
C ARG A 99 12.13 4.98 -8.51
N GLY A 100 11.29 5.91 -8.06
CA GLY A 100 10.76 6.98 -8.91
C GLY A 100 11.86 7.79 -9.57
N PHE A 101 12.95 8.06 -8.87
CA PHE A 101 14.09 8.81 -9.41
C PHE A 101 15.13 7.91 -10.05
N SER A 102 15.40 6.72 -9.55
CA SER A 102 16.42 5.82 -10.08
C SER A 102 16.13 5.31 -11.50
N VAL A 103 14.86 5.24 -11.90
CA VAL A 103 14.48 4.89 -13.27
C VAL A 103 14.57 6.07 -14.22
N ALA A 104 14.39 7.30 -13.73
CA ALA A 104 14.36 8.52 -14.53
C ALA A 104 15.73 9.16 -14.75
N TYR A 105 16.62 9.08 -13.76
CA TYR A 105 17.90 9.77 -13.78
C TYR A 105 19.08 8.80 -13.74
N ARG A 106 20.04 9.00 -14.68
CA ARG A 106 21.31 8.24 -14.73
C ARG A 106 22.51 9.10 -14.34
N GLU A 107 22.33 10.39 -14.38
CA GLU A 107 23.33 11.41 -14.04
C GLU A 107 22.68 12.60 -13.35
N CYS A 108 23.48 13.40 -12.67
CA CYS A 108 23.02 14.61 -12.00
C CYS A 108 22.75 15.72 -13.00
N THR A 109 21.52 15.83 -13.44
CA THR A 109 21.02 16.92 -14.30
C THR A 109 20.58 18.12 -13.48
N GLU A 110 20.31 19.26 -14.14
CA GLU A 110 19.72 20.43 -13.49
C GLU A 110 18.33 20.10 -12.91
N ALA A 111 17.54 19.31 -13.63
CA ALA A 111 16.24 18.83 -13.14
C ALA A 111 16.37 17.96 -11.88
N ALA A 112 17.40 17.09 -11.81
CA ALA A 112 17.68 16.30 -10.61
C ALA A 112 18.06 17.18 -9.42
N ARG A 113 18.87 18.23 -9.63
CA ARG A 113 19.22 19.21 -8.58
C ARG A 113 18.00 19.98 -8.07
N LEU A 114 17.15 20.41 -9.00
CA LEU A 114 15.92 21.11 -8.65
C LEU A 114 14.97 20.21 -7.83
N ALA A 115 14.78 18.97 -8.28
CA ALA A 115 13.98 17.99 -7.54
C ALA A 115 14.56 17.75 -6.14
N MET A 116 15.87 17.57 -6.01
CA MET A 116 16.53 17.41 -4.72
C MET A 116 16.29 18.60 -3.79
N ALA A 117 16.41 19.83 -4.28
CA ALA A 117 16.14 21.03 -3.48
C ALA A 117 14.68 21.14 -3.04
N GLN A 118 13.75 20.81 -3.93
CA GLN A 118 12.31 20.79 -3.60
C GLN A 118 11.97 19.75 -2.54
N TYR A 119 12.51 18.56 -2.64
CA TYR A 119 12.28 17.49 -1.66
C TYR A 119 12.89 17.81 -0.28
N LEU A 120 14.07 18.43 -0.25
CA LEU A 120 14.65 18.92 1.02
C LEU A 120 13.73 19.96 1.68
N SER A 121 13.30 20.96 0.92
CA SER A 121 12.42 22.00 1.43
C SER A 121 11.06 21.45 1.90
N GLU A 122 10.46 20.54 1.13
CA GLU A 122 9.19 19.90 1.51
C GLU A 122 9.36 19.07 2.79
N GLY A 123 10.44 18.31 2.91
CA GLY A 123 10.74 17.51 4.10
C GLY A 123 10.89 18.39 5.35
N GLU A 124 11.59 19.52 5.26
CA GLU A 124 11.73 20.49 6.35
C GLU A 124 10.38 21.05 6.79
N VAL A 125 9.49 21.40 5.84
CA VAL A 125 8.14 21.88 6.13
C VAL A 125 7.32 20.82 6.85
N ILE A 126 7.34 19.57 6.39
CA ILE A 126 6.61 18.46 7.03
C ILE A 126 7.12 18.25 8.47
N ILE A 127 8.43 18.17 8.68
CA ILE A 127 9.01 17.98 10.00
C ILE A 127 8.61 19.12 10.93
N SER A 128 8.73 20.37 10.47
CA SER A 128 8.34 21.54 11.26
C SER A 128 6.86 21.54 11.62
N ASP A 129 5.99 21.20 10.69
CA ASP A 129 4.53 21.16 10.92
C ASP A 129 4.15 20.05 11.92
N VAL A 130 4.66 18.85 11.74
CA VAL A 130 4.38 17.71 12.64
C VAL A 130 4.93 17.97 14.04
N THR A 131 6.17 18.45 14.14
CA THR A 131 6.78 18.70 15.47
C THR A 131 6.14 19.86 16.21
N SER A 132 5.71 20.90 15.50
CA SER A 132 5.05 22.05 16.13
C SER A 132 3.65 21.74 16.65
N ARG A 133 2.93 20.83 15.98
CA ARG A 133 1.55 20.46 16.35
C ARG A 133 1.48 19.29 17.32
N TYR A 134 2.37 18.32 17.19
CA TYR A 134 2.28 17.02 17.86
C TYR A 134 3.55 16.68 18.67
N GLY A 135 4.64 17.43 18.51
CA GLY A 135 5.86 17.26 19.31
C GLY A 135 5.61 17.62 20.77
N ARG A 136 6.09 16.74 21.68
CA ARG A 136 6.04 16.97 23.13
C ARG A 136 7.39 17.43 23.65
#